data_7741e31f532301634d2055a1aa1e0449
#
_entry.id   7741e31f532301634d2055a1aa1e0449
#
_cell.length_a   1.000
_cell.length_b   1.000
_cell.length_c   1.000
_cell.angle_alpha   90.00
_cell.angle_beta   90.00
_cell.angle_gamma   90.00
#
_symmetry.space_group_name_H-M   'P 1'
#
loop_
_entity.id
_entity.type
_entity.pdbx_description
1 polymer ?
#
loop_
_entity_poly.entity_id
_entity_poly.type
_entity_poly.pdbx_seq_one_letter_code
_entity_poly.pdbx_strand_id
1 'polypeptide(L)'
;RLAHHGLPPQALSRELSERQTFELPPEGRDELFAIAEMGVQLMLDDFGTGFASLETLTTLPVSGVKLDRRFTGQVVNGERESIVVKAMIALATETGLTVIAEGIETQLQCDRLVRMGCRLGQGYLFAVPQPADSMATVLSAPLVSTF
;
A
#
# COMPACT_ATOMS: atom_id res chain seq x y z
N ARG A 1 -5.38 -17.79 15.43
CA ARG A 1 -4.33 -17.12 16.25
C ARG A 1 -4.71 -15.67 16.61
N LEU A 2 -5.26 -14.87 15.68
CA LEU A 2 -5.67 -13.47 15.98
C LEU A 2 -6.64 -13.40 17.17
N ALA A 3 -7.69 -14.24 17.15
CA ALA A 3 -8.67 -14.29 18.24
C ALA A 3 -8.05 -14.65 19.60
N HIS A 4 -6.99 -15.47 19.63
CA HIS A 4 -6.27 -15.80 20.84
C HIS A 4 -5.58 -14.57 21.48
N HIS A 5 -5.21 -13.59 20.67
CA HIS A 5 -4.61 -12.33 21.12
C HIS A 5 -5.61 -11.17 21.19
N GLY A 6 -6.90 -11.44 21.02
CA GLY A 6 -7.93 -10.41 21.04
C GLY A 6 -7.83 -9.41 19.86
N LEU A 7 -7.15 -9.79 18.78
CA LEU A 7 -6.98 -8.94 17.60
C LEU A 7 -8.10 -9.20 16.59
N PRO A 8 -8.74 -8.16 16.07
CA PRO A 8 -9.73 -8.31 15.00
C PRO A 8 -9.02 -8.65 13.68
N PRO A 9 -9.70 -9.38 12.75
CA PRO A 9 -9.11 -9.71 11.45
C PRO A 9 -8.60 -8.50 10.66
N GLN A 10 -9.24 -7.34 10.80
CA GLN A 10 -8.87 -6.07 10.18
C GLN A 10 -7.49 -5.53 10.64
N ALA A 11 -6.97 -6.04 11.77
CA ALA A 11 -5.61 -5.73 12.21
C ALA A 11 -4.52 -6.44 11.39
N LEU A 12 -4.93 -7.40 10.53
CA LEU A 12 -4.02 -8.12 9.65
C LEU A 12 -4.18 -7.59 8.22
N SER A 13 -3.06 -7.21 7.62
CA SER A 13 -2.95 -6.96 6.19
C SER A 13 -2.09 -8.05 5.54
N ARG A 14 -2.53 -8.54 4.40
CA ARG A 14 -1.77 -9.48 3.55
C ARG A 14 -1.42 -8.80 2.23
N GLU A 15 -0.15 -8.82 1.90
CA GLU A 15 0.36 -8.28 0.65
C GLU A 15 0.43 -9.38 -0.41
N LEU A 16 0.05 -9.01 -1.64
CA LEU A 16 0.07 -9.84 -2.83
C LEU A 16 0.82 -9.07 -3.90
N SER A 17 1.89 -9.61 -4.45
CA SER A 17 2.56 -8.94 -5.56
C SER A 17 1.69 -8.98 -6.82
N GLU A 18 1.85 -7.98 -7.70
CA GLU A 18 1.19 -7.96 -9.02
C GLU A 18 1.38 -9.28 -9.78
N ARG A 19 2.59 -9.84 -9.73
CA ARG A 19 2.89 -11.10 -10.41
C ARG A 19 2.10 -12.27 -9.83
N GLN A 20 2.00 -12.37 -8.51
CA GLN A 20 1.22 -13.43 -7.86
C GLN A 20 -0.25 -13.37 -8.25
N THR A 21 -0.82 -12.17 -8.38
CA THR A 21 -2.22 -12.01 -8.78
C THR A 21 -2.47 -12.41 -10.23
N PHE A 22 -1.51 -12.17 -11.12
CA PHE A 22 -1.59 -12.57 -12.52
C PHE A 22 -1.54 -14.10 -12.71
N GLU A 23 -0.71 -14.78 -11.92
CA GLU A 23 -0.51 -16.24 -11.99
C GLU A 23 -1.54 -17.03 -11.14
N LEU A 24 -2.52 -16.36 -10.51
CA LEU A 24 -3.48 -16.98 -9.60
C LEU A 24 -4.44 -17.92 -10.34
N PRO A 25 -4.50 -19.20 -9.94
CA PRO A 25 -5.52 -20.11 -10.45
C PRO A 25 -6.90 -19.74 -9.88
N PRO A 26 -8.00 -20.23 -10.50
CA PRO A 26 -9.37 -19.94 -10.04
C PRO A 26 -9.57 -20.21 -8.54
N GLU A 27 -9.09 -21.35 -8.03
CA GLU A 27 -9.21 -21.75 -6.63
C GLU A 27 -8.50 -20.75 -5.70
N GLY A 28 -7.36 -20.21 -6.13
CA GLY A 28 -6.63 -19.18 -5.38
C GLY A 28 -7.39 -17.86 -5.29
N ARG A 29 -8.19 -17.53 -6.30
CA ARG A 29 -9.08 -16.36 -6.25
C ARG A 29 -10.17 -16.55 -5.20
N ASP A 30 -10.82 -17.73 -5.17
CA ASP A 30 -11.84 -18.04 -4.17
C ASP A 30 -11.30 -17.96 -2.74
N GLU A 31 -10.05 -18.40 -2.52
CA GLU A 31 -9.37 -18.25 -1.24
C GLU A 31 -9.15 -16.78 -0.85
N LEU A 32 -8.81 -15.90 -1.81
CA LEU A 32 -8.67 -14.46 -1.52
C LEU A 32 -10.00 -13.83 -1.12
N PHE A 33 -11.11 -14.21 -1.79
CA PHE A 33 -12.44 -13.74 -1.39
C PHE A 33 -12.78 -14.21 0.02
N ALA A 34 -12.55 -15.49 0.34
CA ALA A 34 -12.80 -16.03 1.68
C ALA A 34 -11.97 -15.29 2.77
N ILE A 35 -10.71 -14.96 2.48
CA ILE A 35 -9.83 -14.20 3.39
C ILE A 35 -10.37 -12.77 3.59
N ALA A 36 -10.80 -12.12 2.50
CA ALA A 36 -11.36 -10.77 2.57
C ALA A 36 -12.70 -10.74 3.34
N GLU A 37 -13.56 -11.75 3.15
CA GLU A 37 -14.83 -11.90 3.90
C GLU A 37 -14.59 -12.10 5.41
N MET A 38 -13.46 -12.68 5.80
CA MET A 38 -13.06 -12.73 7.20
C MET A 38 -12.67 -11.36 7.77
N GLY A 39 -12.53 -10.33 6.93
CA GLY A 39 -12.15 -8.97 7.30
C GLY A 39 -10.64 -8.69 7.24
N VAL A 40 -9.83 -9.62 6.73
CA VAL A 40 -8.39 -9.37 6.50
C VAL A 40 -8.23 -8.41 5.32
N GLN A 41 -7.37 -7.42 5.46
CA GLN A 41 -7.10 -6.47 4.38
C GLN A 41 -6.14 -7.09 3.36
N LEU A 42 -6.51 -7.06 2.07
CA LEU A 42 -5.64 -7.50 0.99
C LEU A 42 -5.05 -6.28 0.29
N MET A 43 -3.72 -6.20 0.26
CA MET A 43 -2.99 -5.10 -0.38
C MET A 43 -2.26 -5.61 -1.61
N LEU A 44 -2.42 -4.92 -2.74
CA LEU A 44 -1.65 -5.21 -3.94
C LEU A 44 -0.29 -4.50 -3.82
N ASP A 45 0.77 -5.29 -3.77
CA ASP A 45 2.15 -4.79 -3.65
C ASP A 45 2.80 -4.55 -5.01
N ASP A 46 3.83 -3.71 -5.06
CA ASP A 46 4.58 -3.32 -6.26
C ASP A 46 3.69 -2.70 -7.38
N PHE A 47 2.59 -2.00 -7.01
CA PHE A 47 1.64 -1.46 -7.97
C PHE A 47 2.30 -0.53 -8.99
N GLY A 48 2.04 -0.84 -10.27
CA GLY A 48 2.57 -0.11 -11.43
C GLY A 48 3.79 -0.76 -12.08
N THR A 49 4.26 -1.91 -11.59
CA THR A 49 5.47 -2.56 -12.14
C THR A 49 5.21 -3.37 -13.41
N GLY A 50 3.93 -3.50 -13.82
CA GLY A 50 3.56 -3.94 -15.17
C GLY A 50 2.84 -5.28 -15.27
N PHE A 51 2.57 -5.97 -14.15
CA PHE A 51 1.81 -7.23 -14.16
C PHE A 51 0.34 -7.03 -13.77
N ALA A 52 -0.01 -6.03 -12.95
CA ALA A 52 -1.39 -5.75 -12.64
C ALA A 52 -2.08 -5.08 -13.82
N SER A 53 -3.12 -5.71 -14.31
CA SER A 53 -4.06 -5.06 -15.20
C SER A 53 -5.05 -4.21 -14.37
N LEU A 54 -5.66 -3.20 -15.00
CA LEU A 54 -6.80 -2.50 -14.40
C LEU A 54 -7.92 -3.48 -13.99
N GLU A 55 -8.00 -4.62 -14.66
CA GLU A 55 -8.90 -5.70 -14.35
C GLU A 55 -8.64 -6.27 -12.93
N THR A 56 -7.37 -6.41 -12.52
CA THR A 56 -7.01 -6.90 -11.18
C THR A 56 -7.62 -6.04 -10.08
N LEU A 57 -7.59 -4.70 -10.25
CA LEU A 57 -8.15 -3.77 -9.27
C LEU A 57 -9.67 -3.86 -9.12
N THR A 58 -10.36 -4.39 -10.14
CA THR A 58 -11.82 -4.48 -10.17
C THR A 58 -12.34 -5.89 -9.91
N THR A 59 -11.51 -6.91 -10.11
CA THR A 59 -11.94 -8.32 -10.01
C THR A 59 -11.46 -9.04 -8.75
N LEU A 60 -10.39 -8.56 -8.11
CA LEU A 60 -9.92 -9.10 -6.84
C LEU A 60 -10.42 -8.28 -5.65
N PRO A 61 -10.64 -8.93 -4.50
CA PRO A 61 -11.16 -8.26 -3.29
C PRO A 61 -10.04 -7.50 -2.55
N VAL A 62 -9.25 -6.71 -3.28
CA VAL A 62 -8.20 -5.89 -2.69
C VAL A 62 -8.79 -4.64 -2.03
N SER A 63 -8.26 -4.28 -0.87
CA SER A 63 -8.65 -3.09 -0.11
C SER A 63 -7.73 -1.89 -0.35
N GLY A 64 -6.58 -2.13 -0.98
CA GLY A 64 -5.63 -1.06 -1.28
C GLY A 64 -4.46 -1.53 -2.13
N VAL A 65 -3.64 -0.55 -2.50
CA VAL A 65 -2.43 -0.74 -3.31
C VAL A 65 -1.24 -0.08 -2.64
N LYS A 66 -0.05 -0.67 -2.77
CA LYS A 66 1.22 -0.11 -2.36
C LYS A 66 1.96 0.35 -3.60
N LEU A 67 2.17 1.67 -3.72
CA LEU A 67 2.87 2.28 -4.84
C LEU A 67 4.37 2.03 -4.68
N ASP A 68 4.96 1.31 -5.63
CA ASP A 68 6.37 0.93 -5.59
C ASP A 68 7.29 2.15 -5.48
N ARG A 69 8.39 2.00 -4.73
CA ARG A 69 9.40 3.05 -4.47
C ARG A 69 9.97 3.71 -5.72
N ARG A 70 9.99 3.01 -6.86
CA ARG A 70 10.44 3.57 -8.14
C ARG A 70 9.58 4.75 -8.56
N PHE A 71 8.27 4.66 -8.36
CA PHE A 71 7.33 5.74 -8.64
C PHE A 71 7.42 6.85 -7.60
N THR A 72 7.55 6.50 -6.32
CA THR A 72 7.78 7.47 -5.24
C THR A 72 9.05 8.29 -5.49
N GLY A 73 10.13 7.66 -5.98
CA GLY A 73 11.34 8.36 -6.40
C GLY A 73 11.14 9.30 -7.59
N GLN A 74 10.22 8.98 -8.48
CA GLN A 74 9.97 9.74 -9.71
C GLN A 74 9.17 11.03 -9.50
N VAL A 75 8.43 11.17 -8.39
CA VAL A 75 7.60 12.37 -8.16
C VAL A 75 8.40 13.68 -8.15
N VAL A 76 9.71 13.62 -7.98
CA VAL A 76 10.62 14.77 -7.94
C VAL A 76 11.47 14.93 -9.20
N ASN A 77 11.48 13.95 -10.12
CA ASN A 77 12.43 13.90 -11.23
C ASN A 77 11.97 14.69 -12.47
N GLY A 78 10.67 14.86 -12.67
CA GLY A 78 10.14 15.55 -13.83
C GLY A 78 8.63 15.70 -13.82
N GLU A 79 8.12 16.54 -14.74
CA GLU A 79 6.70 16.80 -14.83
C GLU A 79 5.93 15.58 -15.36
N ARG A 80 6.48 14.90 -16.36
CA ARG A 80 5.85 13.73 -17.00
C ARG A 80 5.74 12.56 -16.03
N GLU A 81 6.79 12.26 -15.31
CA GLU A 81 6.83 11.19 -14.29
C GLU A 81 5.85 11.50 -13.16
N SER A 82 5.82 12.74 -12.73
CA SER A 82 4.90 13.24 -11.71
C SER A 82 3.43 13.09 -12.12
N ILE A 83 3.09 13.36 -13.41
CA ILE A 83 1.74 13.16 -13.96
C ILE A 83 1.34 11.68 -13.92
N VAL A 84 2.24 10.76 -14.27
CA VAL A 84 1.98 9.30 -14.22
C VAL A 84 1.65 8.86 -12.81
N VAL A 85 2.47 9.25 -11.83
CA VAL A 85 2.24 8.90 -10.42
C VAL A 85 0.91 9.46 -9.92
N LYS A 86 0.60 10.71 -10.26
CA LYS A 86 -0.69 11.32 -9.91
C LYS A 86 -1.88 10.55 -10.49
N ALA A 87 -1.76 10.12 -11.76
CA ALA A 87 -2.82 9.34 -12.42
C ALA A 87 -3.01 7.97 -11.74
N MET A 88 -1.94 7.29 -11.31
CA MET A 88 -2.00 6.02 -10.59
C MET A 88 -2.69 6.19 -9.24
N ILE A 89 -2.35 7.23 -8.47
CA ILE A 89 -2.98 7.56 -7.19
C ILE A 89 -4.47 7.83 -7.41
N ALA A 90 -4.81 8.67 -8.38
CA ALA A 90 -6.20 9.01 -8.68
C ALA A 90 -7.01 7.78 -9.07
N LEU A 91 -6.48 6.93 -9.96
CA LEU A 91 -7.14 5.69 -10.37
C LEU A 91 -7.46 4.79 -9.18
N ALA A 92 -6.49 4.52 -8.32
CA ALA A 92 -6.70 3.66 -7.16
C ALA A 92 -7.70 4.28 -6.17
N THR A 93 -7.61 5.59 -5.94
CA THR A 93 -8.51 6.30 -5.02
C THR A 93 -9.95 6.34 -5.54
N GLU A 94 -10.15 6.62 -6.83
CA GLU A 94 -11.47 6.66 -7.47
C GLU A 94 -12.14 5.27 -7.54
N THR A 95 -11.34 4.21 -7.52
CA THR A 95 -11.86 2.82 -7.38
C THR A 95 -12.09 2.41 -5.92
N GLY A 96 -11.95 3.33 -4.97
CA GLY A 96 -12.21 3.08 -3.56
C GLY A 96 -11.07 2.39 -2.82
N LEU A 97 -9.87 2.28 -3.42
CA LEU A 97 -8.73 1.62 -2.83
C LEU A 97 -7.89 2.59 -1.98
N THR A 98 -7.37 2.09 -0.87
CA THR A 98 -6.36 2.78 -0.08
C THR A 98 -5.03 2.78 -0.83
N VAL A 99 -4.35 3.94 -0.91
CA VAL A 99 -3.02 4.04 -1.54
C VAL A 99 -1.97 4.27 -0.46
N ILE A 100 -0.95 3.43 -0.42
CA ILE A 100 0.23 3.57 0.43
C ILE A 100 1.45 3.80 -0.46
N ALA A 101 2.12 4.94 -0.34
CA ALA A 101 3.36 5.19 -1.06
C ALA A 101 4.56 4.61 -0.30
N GLU A 102 5.40 3.86 -0.99
CA GLU A 102 6.56 3.21 -0.42
C GLU A 102 7.87 3.95 -0.70
N GLY A 103 8.86 3.76 0.18
CA GLY A 103 10.21 4.27 -0.03
C GLY A 103 10.29 5.80 -0.05
N ILE A 104 9.49 6.47 0.78
CA ILE A 104 9.60 7.92 0.99
C ILE A 104 10.86 8.19 1.79
N GLU A 105 11.82 8.90 1.19
CA GLU A 105 13.13 9.19 1.79
C GLU A 105 13.31 10.68 2.09
N THR A 106 12.57 11.56 1.39
CA THR A 106 12.72 13.00 1.52
C THR A 106 11.38 13.70 1.77
N GLN A 107 11.43 14.84 2.48
CA GLN A 107 10.26 15.69 2.71
C GLN A 107 9.63 16.16 1.39
N LEU A 108 10.44 16.45 0.37
CA LEU A 108 9.94 16.88 -0.93
C LEU A 108 9.10 15.80 -1.63
N GLN A 109 9.49 14.51 -1.53
CA GLN A 109 8.68 13.39 -2.02
C GLN A 109 7.34 13.32 -1.27
N CYS A 110 7.40 13.37 0.06
CA CYS A 110 6.21 13.37 0.92
C CYS A 110 5.24 14.49 0.54
N ASP A 111 5.70 15.74 0.49
CA ASP A 111 4.88 16.91 0.15
C ASP A 111 4.23 16.79 -1.23
N ARG A 112 4.93 16.23 -2.21
CA ARG A 112 4.38 16.03 -3.55
C ARG A 112 3.33 14.94 -3.59
N LEU A 113 3.56 13.82 -2.92
CA LEU A 113 2.59 12.72 -2.82
C LEU A 113 1.30 13.18 -2.12
N VAL A 114 1.41 13.95 -1.04
CA VAL A 114 0.27 14.54 -0.35
C VAL A 114 -0.54 15.45 -1.28
N ARG A 115 0.12 16.31 -2.06
CA ARG A 115 -0.57 17.17 -3.06
C ARG A 115 -1.23 16.38 -4.18
N MET A 116 -0.78 15.15 -4.45
CA MET A 116 -1.39 14.23 -5.41
C MET A 116 -2.57 13.43 -4.81
N GLY A 117 -2.83 13.58 -3.49
CA GLY A 117 -3.91 12.90 -2.79
C GLY A 117 -3.51 11.62 -2.07
N CYS A 118 -2.23 11.21 -2.09
CA CYS A 118 -1.74 10.07 -1.32
C CYS A 118 -1.56 10.49 0.14
N ARG A 119 -2.31 9.86 1.05
CA ARG A 119 -2.33 10.22 2.47
C ARG A 119 -1.61 9.24 3.37
N LEU A 120 -1.22 8.09 2.85
CA LEU A 120 -0.49 7.07 3.60
C LEU A 120 0.84 6.81 2.91
N GLY A 121 1.88 6.65 3.71
CA GLY A 121 3.20 6.38 3.17
C GLY A 121 4.12 5.74 4.19
N GLN A 122 5.13 5.05 3.68
CA GLN A 122 6.20 4.45 4.47
C GLN A 122 7.55 4.70 3.82
N GLY A 123 8.59 4.76 4.63
CA GLY A 123 9.94 4.96 4.15
C GLY A 123 10.87 5.52 5.21
N TYR A 124 12.13 5.68 4.84
CA TYR A 124 13.19 6.10 5.76
C TYR A 124 13.05 7.54 6.26
N LEU A 125 12.23 8.35 5.58
CA LEU A 125 11.87 9.67 6.10
C LEU A 125 11.19 9.58 7.47
N PHE A 126 10.39 8.54 7.71
CA PHE A 126 9.61 8.36 8.95
C PHE A 126 10.37 7.53 9.97
N ALA A 127 10.82 6.35 9.56
CA ALA A 127 11.61 5.46 10.40
C ALA A 127 12.34 4.42 9.55
N VAL A 128 13.51 3.99 10.00
CA VAL A 128 14.15 2.78 9.49
C VAL A 128 13.55 1.55 10.17
N PRO A 129 13.61 0.36 9.54
CA PRO A 129 13.17 -0.88 10.17
C PRO A 129 13.86 -1.09 11.52
N GLN A 130 13.06 -1.48 12.51
CA GLN A 130 13.51 -1.67 13.90
C GLN A 130 13.20 -3.09 14.38
N PRO A 131 13.99 -3.64 15.31
CA PRO A 131 13.62 -4.87 16.01
C PRO A 131 12.29 -4.72 16.75
N ALA A 132 11.55 -5.82 16.90
CA ALA A 132 10.23 -5.83 17.53
C ALA A 132 10.22 -5.22 18.94
N ASP A 133 11.26 -5.48 19.73
CA ASP A 133 11.39 -4.94 21.09
C ASP A 133 11.48 -3.40 21.13
N SER A 134 12.00 -2.79 20.06
CA SER A 134 12.11 -1.33 19.93
C SER A 134 10.78 -0.71 19.49
N MET A 135 9.88 -1.48 18.86
CA MET A 135 8.60 -0.96 18.32
C MET A 135 7.65 -0.50 19.42
N ALA A 136 7.69 -1.10 20.60
CA ALA A 136 6.86 -0.66 21.74
C ALA A 136 7.12 0.82 22.10
N THR A 137 8.37 1.26 22.02
CA THR A 137 8.75 2.66 22.26
C THR A 137 8.26 3.57 21.14
N VAL A 138 8.41 3.14 19.88
CA VAL A 138 7.94 3.90 18.71
C VAL A 138 6.41 4.08 18.73
N LEU A 139 5.67 3.01 19.05
CA LEU A 139 4.20 3.03 19.11
C LEU A 139 3.66 3.83 20.32
N SER A 140 4.48 4.00 21.37
CA SER A 140 4.12 4.81 22.55
C SER A 140 4.40 6.30 22.36
N ALA A 141 5.21 6.65 21.37
CA ALA A 141 5.48 8.04 21.04
C ALA A 141 4.23 8.69 20.41
N PRO A 142 3.94 9.96 20.72
CA PRO A 142 2.85 10.65 20.05
C PRO A 142 3.10 10.61 18.53
N LEU A 143 2.11 10.12 17.78
CA LEU A 143 2.15 10.14 16.32
C LEU A 143 2.30 11.59 15.87
N VAL A 144 3.47 11.95 15.36
CA VAL A 144 3.65 13.23 14.69
C VAL A 144 2.91 13.09 13.36
N SER A 145 1.68 13.63 13.33
CA SER A 145 0.92 13.73 12.09
C SER A 145 1.67 14.66 11.15
N THR A 146 2.38 14.10 10.19
CA THR A 146 3.12 14.85 9.16
C THR A 146 2.31 15.01 7.87
N PHE A 147 1.02 14.65 7.91
CA PHE A 147 0.11 14.74 6.77
C PHE A 147 -0.99 15.76 6.98
#